data_9a01847d595ccf74ace8fa4403d5e0fc
#
_entry.id   9a01847d595ccf74ace8fa4403d5e0fc
#
_cell.length_a   1.000
_cell.length_b   1.000
_cell.length_c   1.000
_cell.angle_alpha   90.00
_cell.angle_beta   90.00
_cell.angle_gamma   90.00
#
_symmetry.space_group_name_H-M   'P 1'
#
loop_
_entity.id
_entity.type
_entity.pdbx_description
1 polymer ?
#
loop_
_entity_poly.entity_id
_entity_poly.type
_entity_poly.pdbx_seq_one_letter_code
_entity_poly.pdbx_strand_id
1 'polypeptide(L)'
;MTYAERLRPPILWWVVVAVLASTFVIAVAVFLPGEIVLVSLAVAVAIVIGLMLAFTATVRVTPAGFGVARSSLEWAYVGSVTQLGKDEVRRRLGHDADPRAFVVYRSYADEAVEIAVDDPADPHPYWLVSTHDAGKLATAIETARGAA
;
A
#
# COMPACT_ATOMS: atom_id res chain seq x y z
N MET A 1 17.90 7.73 11.66
CA MET A 1 16.48 7.97 12.01
C MET A 1 15.63 6.95 11.28
N THR A 2 14.72 6.30 11.96
CA THR A 2 13.81 5.34 11.34
C THR A 2 12.52 6.07 10.99
N TYR A 3 12.19 6.16 9.70
CA TYR A 3 10.89 6.60 9.24
C TYR A 3 10.02 5.35 9.05
N ALA A 4 8.79 5.40 9.55
CA ALA A 4 7.82 4.34 9.34
C ALA A 4 6.44 4.95 9.12
N GLU A 5 5.85 4.68 7.98
CA GLU A 5 4.50 5.09 7.62
C GLU A 5 3.61 3.86 7.44
N ARG A 6 2.43 3.89 8.04
CA ARG A 6 1.39 2.89 7.81
C ARG A 6 0.29 3.48 6.94
N LEU A 7 0.19 3.01 5.74
CA LEU A 7 -0.89 3.33 4.83
C LEU A 7 -2.13 2.51 5.24
N ARG A 8 -3.18 3.20 5.68
CA ARG A 8 -4.46 2.60 6.07
C ARG A 8 -5.59 3.22 5.27
N PRO A 9 -6.57 2.42 4.83
CA PRO A 9 -7.77 2.96 4.21
C PRO A 9 -8.51 3.93 5.15
N PRO A 10 -9.15 4.99 4.62
CA PRO A 10 -9.96 5.89 5.40
C PRO A 10 -11.15 5.15 6.04
N ILE A 11 -11.61 5.66 7.19
CA ILE A 11 -12.67 5.02 7.96
C ILE A 11 -13.97 4.82 7.16
N LEU A 12 -14.23 5.69 6.18
CA LEU A 12 -15.39 5.59 5.31
C LEU A 12 -15.44 4.26 4.53
N TRP A 13 -14.29 3.74 4.11
CA TRP A 13 -14.20 2.44 3.44
C TRP A 13 -14.67 1.31 4.34
N TRP A 14 -14.29 1.37 5.62
CA TRP A 14 -14.69 0.37 6.62
C TRP A 14 -16.18 0.44 6.93
N VAL A 15 -16.75 1.65 6.95
CA VAL A 15 -18.20 1.84 7.11
C VAL A 15 -18.94 1.21 5.92
N VAL A 16 -18.50 1.46 4.68
CA VAL A 16 -19.11 0.85 3.49
C VAL A 16 -19.01 -0.68 3.54
N VAL A 17 -17.85 -1.23 3.85
CA VAL A 17 -17.65 -2.67 3.95
C VAL A 17 -18.53 -3.27 5.05
N ALA A 18 -18.63 -2.62 6.20
CA ALA A 18 -19.48 -3.08 7.31
C ALA A 18 -20.97 -3.06 6.95
N VAL A 19 -21.43 -2.02 6.26
CA VAL A 19 -22.83 -1.92 5.78
C VAL A 19 -23.13 -3.03 4.78
N LEU A 20 -22.25 -3.27 3.79
CA LEU A 20 -22.43 -4.34 2.81
C LEU A 20 -22.44 -5.73 3.47
N ALA A 21 -21.51 -5.98 4.40
CA ALA A 21 -21.45 -7.23 5.15
C ALA A 21 -22.71 -7.45 5.98
N SER A 22 -23.19 -6.40 6.68
CA SER A 22 -24.43 -6.45 7.47
C SER A 22 -25.65 -6.73 6.60
N THR A 23 -25.76 -6.07 5.45
CA THR A 23 -26.84 -6.30 4.48
C THR A 23 -26.86 -7.75 4.00
N PHE A 24 -25.69 -8.30 3.71
CA PHE A 24 -25.57 -9.71 3.31
C PHE A 24 -26.03 -10.66 4.43
N VAL A 25 -25.58 -10.46 5.66
CA VAL A 25 -25.96 -11.30 6.81
C VAL A 25 -27.47 -11.20 7.08
N ILE A 26 -28.07 -10.01 6.99
CA ILE A 26 -29.51 -9.81 7.14
C ILE A 26 -30.27 -10.55 6.05
N ALA A 27 -29.85 -10.47 4.79
CA ALA A 27 -30.48 -11.19 3.69
C ALA A 27 -30.46 -12.71 3.91
N VAL A 28 -29.35 -13.24 4.41
CA VAL A 28 -29.23 -14.66 4.78
C VAL A 28 -30.18 -15.01 5.91
N ALA A 29 -30.28 -14.16 6.94
CA ALA A 29 -31.09 -14.38 8.12
C ALA A 29 -32.60 -14.47 7.82
N VAL A 30 -33.07 -13.83 6.75
CA VAL A 30 -34.49 -13.86 6.35
C VAL A 30 -34.89 -15.21 5.78
N PHE A 31 -33.99 -15.94 5.14
CA PHE A 31 -34.32 -17.14 4.35
C PHE A 31 -33.74 -18.44 4.92
N LEU A 32 -32.75 -18.38 5.81
CA LEU A 32 -31.96 -19.53 6.23
C LEU A 32 -31.98 -19.74 7.76
N PRO A 33 -31.80 -20.99 8.25
CA PRO A 33 -31.73 -21.31 9.67
C PRO A 33 -30.57 -20.57 10.37
N GLY A 34 -30.74 -20.35 11.69
CA GLY A 34 -29.82 -19.59 12.52
C GLY A 34 -28.38 -20.11 12.51
N GLU A 35 -28.16 -21.40 12.32
CA GLU A 35 -26.83 -22.01 12.20
C GLU A 35 -26.08 -21.47 10.96
N ILE A 36 -26.78 -21.33 9.83
CA ILE A 36 -26.20 -20.78 8.59
C ILE A 36 -25.95 -19.28 8.73
N VAL A 37 -26.79 -18.57 9.48
CA VAL A 37 -26.59 -17.15 9.80
C VAL A 37 -25.29 -16.96 10.60
N LEU A 38 -25.04 -17.81 11.62
CA LEU A 38 -23.80 -17.75 12.39
C LEU A 38 -22.55 -18.02 11.54
N VAL A 39 -22.61 -19.01 10.65
CA VAL A 39 -21.51 -19.29 9.73
C VAL A 39 -21.29 -18.12 8.76
N SER A 40 -22.34 -17.54 8.19
CA SER A 40 -22.23 -16.39 7.29
C SER A 40 -21.67 -15.15 7.99
N LEU A 41 -22.03 -14.93 9.25
CA LEU A 41 -21.44 -13.86 10.06
C LEU A 41 -19.94 -14.08 10.29
N ALA A 42 -19.53 -15.30 10.67
CA ALA A 42 -18.14 -15.64 10.87
C ALA A 42 -17.31 -15.45 9.60
N VAL A 43 -17.85 -15.89 8.46
CA VAL A 43 -17.21 -15.68 7.14
C VAL A 43 -17.12 -14.19 6.79
N ALA A 44 -18.17 -13.40 6.99
CA ALA A 44 -18.15 -11.96 6.75
C ALA A 44 -17.09 -11.26 7.59
N VAL A 45 -16.99 -11.58 8.89
CA VAL A 45 -15.96 -11.04 9.78
C VAL A 45 -14.55 -11.44 9.32
N ALA A 46 -14.34 -12.69 8.93
CA ALA A 46 -13.05 -13.16 8.42
C ALA A 46 -12.64 -12.43 7.13
N ILE A 47 -13.59 -12.18 6.21
CA ILE A 47 -13.34 -11.40 4.99
C ILE A 47 -12.97 -9.96 5.34
N VAL A 48 -13.67 -9.29 6.26
CA VAL A 48 -13.35 -7.92 6.68
C VAL A 48 -11.95 -7.84 7.27
N ILE A 49 -11.59 -8.78 8.15
CA ILE A 49 -10.24 -8.84 8.72
C ILE A 49 -9.19 -9.09 7.63
N GLY A 50 -9.44 -10.04 6.73
CA GLY A 50 -8.55 -10.33 5.60
C GLY A 50 -8.32 -9.12 4.71
N LEU A 51 -9.38 -8.39 4.36
CA LEU A 51 -9.30 -7.14 3.62
C LEU A 51 -8.50 -6.07 4.39
N MET A 52 -8.74 -5.94 5.69
CA MET A 52 -8.02 -5.00 6.54
C MET A 52 -6.50 -5.25 6.51
N LEU A 53 -6.10 -6.51 6.58
CA LEU A 53 -4.69 -6.90 6.50
C LEU A 53 -4.10 -6.68 5.09
N ALA A 54 -4.85 -7.03 4.05
CA ALA A 54 -4.42 -6.92 2.65
C ALA A 54 -4.27 -5.46 2.18
N PHE A 55 -5.16 -4.57 2.63
CA PHE A 55 -5.13 -3.16 2.23
C PHE A 55 -4.21 -2.27 3.09
N THR A 56 -3.63 -2.80 4.16
CA THR A 56 -2.62 -2.09 4.96
C THR A 56 -1.24 -2.34 4.37
N ALA A 57 -0.52 -1.27 4.04
CA ALA A 57 0.88 -1.34 3.63
C ALA A 57 1.75 -0.56 4.63
N THR A 58 2.94 -1.05 4.88
CA THR A 58 3.92 -0.35 5.72
C THR A 58 5.11 0.03 4.87
N VAL A 59 5.46 1.31 4.89
CA VAL A 59 6.66 1.85 4.29
C VAL A 59 7.65 2.08 5.43
N ARG A 60 8.90 1.65 5.27
CA ARG A 60 9.95 1.75 6.29
C ARG A 60 11.25 2.23 5.66
N VAL A 61 11.88 3.19 6.35
CA VAL A 61 13.25 3.61 6.07
C VAL A 61 14.11 3.15 7.26
N THR A 62 15.04 2.25 7.01
CA THR A 62 15.89 1.64 8.03
C THR A 62 17.36 1.92 7.72
N PRO A 63 18.30 1.74 8.66
CA PRO A 63 19.72 1.86 8.34
C PRO A 63 20.22 0.87 7.28
N ALA A 64 19.53 -0.25 7.10
CA ALA A 64 19.90 -1.29 6.14
C ALA A 64 19.34 -1.06 4.73
N GLY A 65 18.32 -0.19 4.57
CA GLY A 65 17.69 0.05 3.29
C GLY A 65 16.27 0.58 3.38
N PHE A 66 15.65 0.74 2.22
CA PHE A 66 14.26 1.10 2.05
C PHE A 66 13.39 -0.16 1.97
N GLY A 67 12.29 -0.20 2.70
CA GLY A 67 11.37 -1.33 2.71
C GLY A 67 9.92 -0.92 2.51
N VAL A 68 9.18 -1.69 1.72
CA VAL A 68 7.73 -1.52 1.53
C VAL A 68 7.04 -2.88 1.52
N ALA A 69 5.99 -3.01 2.31
CA ALA A 69 5.27 -4.26 2.51
C ALA A 69 6.22 -5.40 2.95
N ARG A 70 6.53 -6.34 2.05
CA ARG A 70 7.43 -7.47 2.30
C ARG A 70 8.74 -7.38 1.53
N SER A 71 8.91 -6.35 0.72
CA SER A 71 10.09 -6.14 -0.13
C SER A 71 11.01 -5.10 0.51
N SER A 72 12.30 -5.25 0.27
CA SER A 72 13.33 -4.32 0.73
C SER A 72 14.36 -4.07 -0.37
N LEU A 73 14.85 -2.85 -0.44
CA LEU A 73 15.90 -2.41 -1.35
C LEU A 73 17.05 -1.86 -0.51
N GLU A 74 18.24 -2.42 -0.68
CA GLU A 74 19.45 -1.95 0.00
C GLU A 74 19.88 -0.59 -0.54
N TRP A 75 20.53 0.22 0.29
CA TRP A 75 20.95 1.58 -0.07
C TRP A 75 21.88 1.61 -1.28
N ALA A 76 22.69 0.58 -1.46
CA ALA A 76 23.59 0.46 -2.61
C ALA A 76 22.86 0.46 -3.98
N TYR A 77 21.60 0.04 -4.00
CA TYR A 77 20.78 -0.09 -5.20
C TYR A 77 19.71 1.00 -5.33
N VAL A 78 19.64 1.92 -4.37
CA VAL A 78 18.71 3.06 -4.43
C VAL A 78 19.31 4.15 -5.31
N GLY A 79 18.71 4.35 -6.46
CA GLY A 79 19.07 5.40 -7.41
C GLY A 79 18.44 6.76 -7.08
N SER A 80 17.94 7.45 -8.10
CA SER A 80 17.25 8.73 -7.92
C SER A 80 15.89 8.55 -7.24
N VAL A 81 15.53 9.54 -6.42
CA VAL A 81 14.24 9.58 -5.70
C VAL A 81 13.46 10.77 -6.22
N THR A 82 12.28 10.51 -6.79
CA THR A 82 11.41 11.53 -7.37
C THR A 82 10.08 11.56 -6.64
N GLN A 83 9.67 12.76 -6.20
CA GLN A 83 8.37 12.97 -5.60
C GLN A 83 7.32 13.13 -6.69
N LEU A 84 6.21 12.43 -6.59
CA LEU A 84 5.11 12.48 -7.54
C LEU A 84 3.84 12.95 -6.84
N GLY A 85 3.26 14.02 -7.37
CA GLY A 85 1.94 14.49 -6.99
C GLY A 85 0.83 13.67 -7.66
N LYS A 86 -0.42 13.91 -7.27
CA LYS A 86 -1.61 13.17 -7.70
C LYS A 86 -1.73 12.98 -9.22
N ASP A 87 -1.51 14.02 -9.99
CA ASP A 87 -1.64 13.98 -11.46
C ASP A 87 -0.48 13.20 -12.11
N GLU A 88 0.71 13.27 -11.52
CA GLU A 88 1.88 12.52 -11.98
C GLU A 88 1.74 11.03 -11.67
N VAL A 89 1.25 10.70 -10.46
CA VAL A 89 0.90 9.32 -10.08
C VAL A 89 -0.11 8.74 -11.06
N ARG A 90 -1.16 9.50 -11.40
CA ARG A 90 -2.17 9.05 -12.36
C ARG A 90 -1.58 8.80 -13.75
N ARG A 91 -0.66 9.64 -14.21
CA ARG A 91 0.04 9.44 -15.50
C ARG A 91 0.92 8.19 -15.45
N ARG A 92 1.70 8.03 -14.36
CA ARG A 92 2.59 6.87 -14.16
C ARG A 92 1.86 5.54 -14.07
N LEU A 93 0.63 5.54 -13.55
CA LEU A 93 -0.22 4.34 -13.49
C LEU A 93 -1.03 4.11 -14.77
N GLY A 94 -1.10 5.11 -15.66
CA GLY A 94 -1.87 5.06 -16.89
C GLY A 94 -1.01 5.13 -18.14
N HIS A 95 -0.94 6.30 -18.75
CA HIS A 95 -0.28 6.49 -20.06
C HIS A 95 1.22 6.16 -20.04
N ASP A 96 1.91 6.49 -18.96
CA ASP A 96 3.36 6.32 -18.81
C ASP A 96 3.70 5.09 -17.94
N ALA A 97 2.79 4.11 -17.86
CA ALA A 97 2.99 2.91 -17.06
C ALA A 97 4.05 1.99 -17.68
N ASP A 98 5.08 1.64 -16.89
CA ASP A 98 6.01 0.57 -17.25
C ASP A 98 5.55 -0.72 -16.56
N PRO A 99 5.19 -1.79 -17.32
CA PRO A 99 4.75 -3.06 -16.74
C PRO A 99 5.84 -3.77 -15.92
N ARG A 100 7.09 -3.36 -16.06
CA ARG A 100 8.21 -3.89 -15.27
C ARG A 100 8.40 -3.18 -13.94
N ALA A 101 7.73 -2.03 -13.71
CA ALA A 101 7.87 -1.29 -12.46
C ALA A 101 7.32 -2.09 -11.28
N PHE A 102 7.99 -2.01 -10.13
CA PHE A 102 7.45 -2.52 -8.88
C PHE A 102 6.51 -1.47 -8.28
N VAL A 103 5.20 -1.75 -8.32
CA VAL A 103 4.17 -0.79 -7.94
C VAL A 103 3.48 -1.20 -6.64
N VAL A 104 3.62 -0.39 -5.60
CA VAL A 104 2.84 -0.49 -4.36
C VAL A 104 1.91 0.71 -4.27
N TYR A 105 0.83 0.66 -5.06
CA TYR A 105 -0.15 1.71 -5.12
C TYR A 105 -1.29 1.50 -4.11
N ARG A 106 -1.70 2.59 -3.48
CA ARG A 106 -2.88 2.66 -2.61
C ARG A 106 -3.75 3.84 -3.03
N SER A 107 -4.96 3.57 -3.48
CA SER A 107 -5.89 4.56 -4.05
C SER A 107 -6.34 5.66 -3.08
N TYR A 108 -6.08 5.48 -1.79
CA TYR A 108 -6.37 6.45 -0.73
C TYR A 108 -5.16 7.31 -0.35
N ALA A 109 -4.01 7.12 -0.99
CA ALA A 109 -2.84 7.99 -0.88
C ALA A 109 -2.63 8.69 -2.22
N ASP A 110 -2.78 10.02 -2.23
CA ASP A 110 -2.78 10.83 -3.46
C ASP A 110 -1.39 11.09 -4.02
N GLU A 111 -0.34 10.86 -3.22
CA GLU A 111 1.05 11.08 -3.59
C GLU A 111 1.83 9.76 -3.64
N ALA A 112 2.97 9.79 -4.31
CA ALA A 112 3.90 8.67 -4.35
C ALA A 112 5.34 9.15 -4.44
N VAL A 113 6.25 8.24 -4.14
CA VAL A 113 7.68 8.40 -4.43
C VAL A 113 8.08 7.34 -5.44
N GLU A 114 8.75 7.78 -6.51
CA GLU A 114 9.40 6.92 -7.48
C GLU A 114 10.87 6.80 -7.11
N ILE A 115 11.35 5.58 -6.97
CA ILE A 115 12.73 5.25 -6.59
C ILE A 115 13.32 4.45 -7.74
N ALA A 116 14.29 5.00 -8.46
CA ALA A 116 15.03 4.26 -9.48
C ALA A 116 15.83 3.12 -8.82
N VAL A 117 15.88 1.98 -9.47
CA VAL A 117 16.65 0.82 -9.00
C VAL A 117 17.92 0.69 -9.83
N ASP A 118 19.06 0.81 -9.15
CA ASP A 118 20.39 0.69 -9.77
C ASP A 118 20.99 -0.72 -9.56
N ASP A 119 20.14 -1.76 -9.50
CA ASP A 119 20.55 -3.16 -9.41
C ASP A 119 20.44 -3.83 -10.79
N PRO A 120 21.57 -4.27 -11.40
CA PRO A 120 21.53 -4.98 -12.69
C PRO A 120 20.81 -6.33 -12.63
N ALA A 121 20.64 -6.91 -11.42
CA ALA A 121 19.97 -8.19 -11.21
C ALA A 121 18.45 -8.03 -10.96
N ASP A 122 17.98 -6.83 -10.60
CA ASP A 122 16.56 -6.56 -10.41
C ASP A 122 15.88 -6.29 -11.76
N PRO A 123 14.81 -7.02 -12.12
CA PRO A 123 14.08 -6.77 -13.35
C PRO A 123 13.26 -5.47 -13.33
N HIS A 124 13.09 -4.83 -12.16
CA HIS A 124 12.28 -3.63 -11.99
C HIS A 124 13.13 -2.36 -12.19
N PRO A 125 12.81 -1.49 -13.16
CA PRO A 125 13.58 -0.26 -13.41
C PRO A 125 13.37 0.77 -12.29
N TYR A 126 12.22 0.76 -11.63
CA TYR A 126 11.91 1.64 -10.51
C TYR A 126 10.82 1.05 -9.61
N TRP A 127 10.77 1.55 -8.39
CA TRP A 127 9.69 1.30 -7.43
C TRP A 127 8.80 2.53 -7.35
N LEU A 128 7.49 2.33 -7.51
CA LEU A 128 6.47 3.37 -7.31
C LEU A 128 5.70 3.07 -6.04
N VAL A 129 5.89 3.88 -5.01
CA VAL A 129 5.36 3.64 -3.67
C VAL A 129 4.44 4.77 -3.26
N SER A 130 3.16 4.48 -3.02
CA SER A 130 2.21 5.46 -2.48
C SER A 130 2.60 5.90 -1.07
N THR A 131 2.34 7.17 -0.78
CA THR A 131 2.54 7.80 0.53
C THR A 131 1.53 8.92 0.74
N HIS A 132 1.31 9.32 1.99
CA HIS A 132 0.51 10.50 2.32
C HIS A 132 1.31 11.81 2.26
N ASP A 133 2.66 11.72 2.22
CA ASP A 133 3.55 12.88 2.15
C ASP A 133 4.85 12.49 1.42
N ALA A 134 4.86 12.73 0.12
CA ALA A 134 5.99 12.40 -0.74
C ALA A 134 7.27 13.16 -0.34
N GLY A 135 7.11 14.39 0.13
CA GLY A 135 8.22 15.22 0.57
C GLY A 135 8.93 14.66 1.80
N LYS A 136 8.16 14.24 2.81
CA LYS A 136 8.73 13.63 4.02
C LYS A 136 9.39 12.30 3.74
N LEU A 137 8.75 11.46 2.92
CA LEU A 137 9.30 10.16 2.58
C LEU A 137 10.61 10.32 1.78
N ALA A 138 10.62 11.16 0.75
CA ALA A 138 11.83 11.40 -0.04
C ALA A 138 12.98 11.95 0.81
N THR A 139 12.71 12.94 1.66
CA THR A 139 13.72 13.48 2.59
C THR A 139 14.25 12.42 3.55
N ALA A 140 13.38 11.54 4.06
CA ALA A 140 13.80 10.45 4.94
C ALA A 140 14.70 9.43 4.21
N ILE A 141 14.40 9.11 2.95
CA ILE A 141 15.21 8.22 2.10
C ILE A 141 16.58 8.86 1.84
N GLU A 142 16.63 10.11 1.39
CA GLU A 142 17.89 10.81 1.10
C GLU A 142 18.77 10.97 2.34
N THR A 143 18.17 11.32 3.48
CA THR A 143 18.90 11.44 4.76
C THR A 143 19.47 10.09 5.21
N ALA A 144 18.70 9.02 5.11
CA ALA A 144 19.16 7.70 5.52
C ALA A 144 20.23 7.15 4.57
N ARG A 145 20.10 7.38 3.26
CA ARG A 145 21.10 7.03 2.25
C ARG A 145 22.41 7.78 2.44
N GLY A 146 22.35 9.06 2.80
CA GLY A 146 23.56 9.88 3.05
C GLY A 146 24.27 9.51 4.35
N ALA A 147 23.66 8.71 5.22
CA ALA A 147 24.22 8.24 6.49
C ALA A 147 24.69 6.77 6.45
N ALA A 148 24.44 6.07 5.33
CA ALA A 148 24.78 4.67 5.12
C ALA A 148 26.11 4.53 4.35
#